data_8d896e2f0060ddf4354663f65956ca96
#
_entry.id   8d896e2f0060ddf4354663f65956ca96
#
_cell.length_a   1.000
_cell.length_b   1.000
_cell.length_c   1.000
_cell.angle_alpha   90.00
_cell.angle_beta   90.00
_cell.angle_gamma   90.00
#
_symmetry.space_group_name_H-M   'P 1'
#
loop_
_entity.id
_entity.type
_entity.pdbx_description
1 polymer ?
#
loop_
_entity_poly.entity_id
_entity_poly.type
_entity_poly.pdbx_seq_one_letter_code
_entity_poly.pdbx_strand_id
1 'polypeptide(L)'
;MPSTAPWVAATPEGGDATFFSVTKTMDELSLVVDAAHAPPATEDCQVEAGWAMFRLEGPLDFGLIGILARIATVLAAEGISIFAVSTYDTDYVLVKKGRRAAATAALRAAGYSF
;
A
#
# COMPACT_ATOMS: atom_id res chain seq x y z
N MET A 1 -13.74 -10.30 -23.44
CA MET A 1 -12.44 -9.70 -23.31
C MET A 1 -12.24 -9.12 -21.92
N PRO A 2 -11.17 -9.49 -21.26
CA PRO A 2 -10.95 -8.89 -19.96
C PRO A 2 -10.79 -7.40 -20.05
N SER A 3 -11.25 -6.72 -19.03
CA SER A 3 -11.14 -5.28 -18.98
C SER A 3 -9.67 -4.88 -18.87
N THR A 4 -9.26 -3.95 -19.70
CA THR A 4 -7.95 -3.35 -19.60
C THR A 4 -7.99 -2.07 -18.78
N ALA A 5 -9.14 -1.78 -18.19
CA ALA A 5 -9.29 -0.59 -17.38
C ALA A 5 -8.33 -0.63 -16.19
N PRO A 6 -7.65 0.46 -15.91
CA PRO A 6 -6.74 0.49 -14.77
C PRO A 6 -7.49 0.51 -13.45
N TRP A 7 -6.96 -0.22 -12.51
CA TRP A 7 -7.35 -0.08 -11.12
C TRP A 7 -6.30 0.82 -10.45
N VAL A 8 -6.76 1.81 -9.72
CA VAL A 8 -5.86 2.79 -9.11
C VAL A 8 -6.11 2.85 -7.61
N ALA A 9 -5.05 2.62 -6.85
CA ALA A 9 -5.07 2.89 -5.43
C ALA A 9 -4.35 4.20 -5.19
N ALA A 10 -5.07 5.19 -4.70
CA ALA A 10 -4.49 6.49 -4.42
C ALA A 10 -3.97 6.52 -3.00
N THR A 11 -2.69 6.83 -2.86
CA THR A 11 -2.08 6.98 -1.55
C THR A 11 -2.39 8.37 -1.00
N PRO A 12 -2.28 8.56 0.31
CA PRO A 12 -2.49 9.87 0.90
C PRO A 12 -1.42 10.85 0.47
N GLU A 13 -1.76 12.11 0.59
CA GLU A 13 -0.81 13.17 0.32
C GLU A 13 0.35 13.08 1.30
N GLY A 14 1.55 13.05 0.76
CA GLY A 14 2.73 12.91 1.56
C GLY A 14 3.79 13.94 1.21
N GLY A 15 3.42 15.20 1.15
CA GLY A 15 4.37 16.24 0.81
C GLY A 15 4.98 16.01 -0.56
N ASP A 16 6.29 15.98 -0.63
CA ASP A 16 7.01 15.80 -1.89
C ASP A 16 7.14 14.34 -2.31
N ALA A 17 6.70 13.43 -1.47
CA ALA A 17 6.85 12.02 -1.76
C ALA A 17 5.96 11.64 -2.93
N THR A 18 6.58 11.14 -3.97
CA THR A 18 5.87 10.63 -5.12
C THR A 18 5.99 9.12 -5.10
N PHE A 19 4.85 8.45 -5.12
CA PHE A 19 4.81 7.00 -5.24
C PHE A 19 4.10 6.66 -6.52
N PHE A 20 4.73 5.84 -7.32
CA PHE A 20 4.18 5.44 -8.60
C PHE A 20 4.56 4.00 -8.87
N SER A 21 3.57 3.13 -8.93
CA SER A 21 3.78 1.72 -9.23
C SER A 21 2.80 1.29 -10.31
N VAL A 22 3.27 0.56 -11.28
CA VAL A 22 2.46 0.06 -12.39
C VAL A 22 2.63 -1.44 -12.47
N THR A 23 1.51 -2.13 -12.53
CA THR A 23 1.50 -3.57 -12.79
C THR A 23 0.60 -3.84 -13.97
N LYS A 24 1.15 -4.49 -14.99
CA LYS A 24 0.37 -4.88 -16.14
C LYS A 24 0.36 -6.40 -16.23
N THR A 25 -0.84 -6.94 -16.32
CA THR A 25 -1.03 -8.37 -16.56
C THR A 25 -1.84 -8.55 -17.85
N MET A 26 -2.13 -9.77 -18.20
CA MET A 26 -2.99 -10.02 -19.36
C MET A 26 -4.41 -9.52 -19.13
N ASP A 27 -4.82 -9.40 -17.86
CA ASP A 27 -6.20 -9.11 -17.49
C ASP A 27 -6.42 -7.68 -17.02
N GLU A 28 -5.36 -6.97 -16.61
CA GLU A 28 -5.53 -5.65 -16.03
C GLU A 28 -4.29 -4.78 -16.15
N LEU A 29 -4.51 -3.50 -15.99
CA LEU A 29 -3.47 -2.51 -15.78
C LEU A 29 -3.76 -1.86 -14.44
N SER A 30 -2.84 -1.99 -13.49
CA SER A 30 -3.02 -1.49 -12.13
C SER A 30 -1.99 -0.41 -11.83
N LEU A 31 -2.46 0.70 -11.27
CA LEU A 31 -1.60 1.80 -10.87
C LEU A 31 -1.77 2.08 -9.39
N VAL A 32 -0.66 2.33 -8.70
CA VAL A 32 -0.68 2.85 -7.34
C VAL A 32 0.07 4.18 -7.39
N VAL A 33 -0.65 5.26 -7.13
CA VAL A 33 -0.09 6.61 -7.24
C VAL A 33 -0.53 7.46 -6.05
N ASP A 34 0.20 8.52 -5.79
CA ASP A 34 -0.23 9.48 -4.79
C ASP A 34 -1.53 10.17 -5.23
N ALA A 35 -2.33 10.57 -4.25
CA ALA A 35 -3.68 11.07 -4.52
C ALA A 35 -3.70 12.26 -5.48
N ALA A 36 -2.70 13.11 -5.43
CA ALA A 36 -2.62 14.29 -6.28
C ALA A 36 -2.53 13.95 -7.77
N HIS A 37 -2.08 12.75 -8.10
CA HIS A 37 -1.88 12.32 -9.48
C HIS A 37 -2.86 11.24 -9.92
N ALA A 38 -3.85 10.94 -9.08
CA ALA A 38 -4.84 9.92 -9.42
C ALA A 38 -5.75 10.42 -10.54
N PRO A 39 -6.01 9.59 -11.57
CA PRO A 39 -6.97 9.97 -12.60
C PRO A 39 -8.38 9.93 -12.04
N PRO A 40 -9.32 10.64 -12.67
CA PRO A 40 -10.70 10.58 -12.23
C PRO A 40 -11.30 9.18 -12.48
N ALA A 41 -12.21 8.78 -11.63
CA ALA A 41 -12.93 7.54 -11.80
C ALA A 41 -13.88 7.66 -12.98
N THR A 42 -13.90 6.64 -13.85
CA THR A 42 -14.79 6.57 -15.00
C THR A 42 -15.30 5.15 -15.12
N GLU A 43 -16.15 4.89 -16.13
CA GLU A 43 -16.58 3.52 -16.42
C GLU A 43 -15.40 2.61 -16.73
N ASP A 44 -14.36 3.17 -17.34
CA ASP A 44 -13.19 2.42 -17.77
C ASP A 44 -12.03 2.47 -16.78
N CYS A 45 -12.16 3.25 -15.72
CA CYS A 45 -11.10 3.43 -14.75
C CYS A 45 -11.68 3.44 -13.34
N GLN A 46 -11.48 2.36 -12.60
CA GLN A 46 -11.93 2.27 -11.23
C GLN A 46 -10.85 2.81 -10.30
N VAL A 47 -11.25 3.67 -9.38
CA VAL A 47 -10.31 4.30 -8.45
C VAL A 47 -10.69 3.92 -7.03
N GLU A 48 -9.72 3.35 -6.32
CA GLU A 48 -9.85 3.03 -4.90
C GLU A 48 -8.96 3.99 -4.14
N ALA A 49 -9.56 4.99 -3.53
CA ALA A 49 -8.83 6.06 -2.87
C ALA A 49 -8.81 5.91 -1.35
N GLY A 50 -8.06 6.76 -0.69
CA GLY A 50 -8.06 6.85 0.77
C GLY A 50 -7.17 5.83 1.46
N TRP A 51 -5.96 5.65 0.97
CA TRP A 51 -4.97 4.76 1.55
C TRP A 51 -3.93 5.54 2.37
N ALA A 52 -3.48 4.95 3.45
CA ALA A 52 -2.32 5.40 4.21
C ALA A 52 -1.19 4.41 3.98
N MET A 53 0.02 4.90 3.79
CA MET A 53 1.16 4.08 3.46
C MET A 53 2.19 4.07 4.58
N PHE A 54 2.62 2.87 4.96
CA PHE A 54 3.75 2.67 5.84
C PHE A 54 4.91 2.16 5.01
N ARG A 55 6.04 2.82 5.14
CA ARG A 55 7.26 2.38 4.50
C ARG A 55 8.09 1.61 5.52
N LEU A 56 8.54 0.43 5.15
CA LEU A 56 9.47 -0.32 5.98
C LEU A 56 10.86 0.24 5.76
N GLU A 57 11.53 0.62 6.86
CA GLU A 57 12.86 1.18 6.75
C GLU A 57 13.82 0.19 6.11
N GLY A 58 14.51 0.65 5.10
CA GLY A 58 15.44 -0.16 4.35
C GLY A 58 16.83 0.42 4.36
N PRO A 59 17.79 -0.26 3.72
CA PRO A 59 17.56 -1.49 2.98
C PRO A 59 17.26 -2.66 3.90
N LEU A 60 16.32 -3.50 3.45
CA LEU A 60 15.98 -4.69 4.21
C LEU A 60 17.07 -5.73 3.99
N ASP A 61 17.57 -6.29 5.08
CA ASP A 61 18.51 -7.39 5.02
C ASP A 61 17.73 -8.64 4.58
N PHE A 62 18.26 -9.37 3.62
CA PHE A 62 17.66 -10.64 3.21
C PHE A 62 17.59 -11.65 4.36
N GLY A 63 18.38 -11.45 5.40
CA GLY A 63 18.31 -12.25 6.61
C GLY A 63 17.08 -11.97 7.47
N LEU A 64 16.35 -10.89 7.18
CA LEU A 64 15.16 -10.51 7.92
C LEU A 64 13.90 -11.13 7.29
N ILE A 65 13.92 -12.43 7.16
CA ILE A 65 12.81 -13.17 6.58
C ILE A 65 11.56 -13.00 7.43
N GLY A 66 10.44 -12.75 6.78
CA GLY A 66 9.15 -12.73 7.45
C GLY A 66 8.75 -11.41 8.09
N ILE A 67 9.48 -10.32 7.84
CA ILE A 67 9.10 -9.01 8.36
C ILE A 67 7.71 -8.62 7.87
N LEU A 68 7.47 -8.72 6.57
CA LEU A 68 6.18 -8.39 5.99
C LEU A 68 5.08 -9.31 6.52
N ALA A 69 5.39 -10.60 6.66
CA ALA A 69 4.44 -11.57 7.21
C ALA A 69 4.06 -11.23 8.65
N ARG A 70 5.03 -10.79 9.44
CA ARG A 70 4.80 -10.38 10.83
C ARG A 70 3.90 -9.16 10.92
N ILE A 71 4.17 -8.16 10.11
CA ILE A 71 3.36 -6.95 10.04
C ILE A 71 1.94 -7.30 9.60
N ALA A 72 1.80 -8.13 8.58
CA ALA A 72 0.50 -8.57 8.12
C ALA A 72 -0.27 -9.31 9.21
N THR A 73 0.41 -10.15 10.00
CA THR A 73 -0.22 -10.87 11.09
C THR A 73 -0.71 -9.92 12.18
N VAL A 74 0.10 -8.94 12.55
CA VAL A 74 -0.27 -7.95 13.56
C VAL A 74 -1.51 -7.18 13.12
N LEU A 75 -1.55 -6.74 11.88
CA LEU A 75 -2.67 -5.97 11.37
C LEU A 75 -3.93 -6.84 11.16
N ALA A 76 -3.74 -8.07 10.72
CA ALA A 76 -4.86 -9.00 10.57
C ALA A 76 -5.53 -9.29 11.90
N ALA A 77 -4.76 -9.39 12.98
CA ALA A 77 -5.30 -9.60 14.32
C ALA A 77 -6.24 -8.47 14.76
N GLU A 78 -6.03 -7.28 14.20
CA GLU A 78 -6.89 -6.12 14.47
C GLU A 78 -7.99 -5.96 13.42
N GLY A 79 -8.14 -6.91 12.52
CA GLY A 79 -9.13 -6.84 11.47
C GLY A 79 -8.83 -5.80 10.40
N ILE A 80 -7.56 -5.47 10.21
CA ILE A 80 -7.15 -4.45 9.24
C ILE A 80 -6.66 -5.13 7.98
N SER A 81 -7.33 -4.84 6.86
CA SER A 81 -6.89 -5.31 5.54
C SER A 81 -5.69 -4.52 5.09
N ILE A 82 -4.77 -5.19 4.43
CA ILE A 82 -3.59 -4.54 3.91
C ILE A 82 -3.46 -4.74 2.40
N PHE A 83 -2.68 -3.86 1.81
CA PHE A 83 -2.26 -3.91 0.44
C PHE A 83 -0.75 -3.68 0.48
N ALA A 84 0.03 -4.55 -0.12
CA ALA A 84 1.48 -4.45 -0.05
C ALA A 84 2.10 -4.27 -1.42
N VAL A 85 3.11 -3.42 -1.48
CA VAL A 85 3.92 -3.23 -2.68
C VAL A 85 5.37 -3.37 -2.27
N SER A 86 6.07 -4.29 -2.92
CA SER A 86 7.49 -4.51 -2.65
C SER A 86 8.33 -3.99 -3.79
N THR A 87 9.37 -3.27 -3.45
CA THR A 87 10.36 -2.82 -4.42
C THR A 87 11.67 -3.57 -4.19
N TYR A 88 12.70 -3.22 -4.95
CA TYR A 88 13.99 -3.88 -4.78
C TYR A 88 14.57 -3.67 -3.39
N ASP A 89 14.44 -2.47 -2.84
CA ASP A 89 15.09 -2.10 -1.58
C ASP A 89 14.19 -2.16 -0.36
N THR A 90 12.88 -2.09 -0.53
CA THR A 90 12.00 -1.95 0.62
C THR A 90 10.59 -2.42 0.33
N ASP A 91 9.79 -2.50 1.38
CA ASP A 91 8.38 -2.84 1.28
C ASP A 91 7.52 -1.67 1.75
N TYR A 92 6.36 -1.56 1.13
CA TYR A 92 5.34 -0.59 1.50
C TYR A 92 4.06 -1.33 1.85
N VAL A 93 3.44 -0.94 2.94
CA VAL A 93 2.17 -1.52 3.38
C VAL A 93 1.14 -0.41 3.41
N LEU A 94 0.03 -0.62 2.72
CA LEU A 94 -1.04 0.34 2.66
C LEU A 94 -2.26 -0.18 3.41
N VAL A 95 -2.85 0.69 4.20
CA VAL A 95 -4.11 0.42 4.90
C VAL A 95 -5.09 1.53 4.55
N LYS A 96 -6.38 1.27 4.72
CA LYS A 96 -7.35 2.34 4.52
C LYS A 96 -7.07 3.48 5.50
N LYS A 97 -7.20 4.70 5.02
CA LYS A 97 -6.90 5.92 5.79
C LYS A 97 -7.62 5.94 7.13
N GLY A 98 -8.86 5.48 7.18
CA GLY A 98 -9.63 5.41 8.42
C GLY A 98 -9.11 4.40 9.42
N ARG A 99 -8.22 3.51 9.00
CA ARG A 99 -7.62 2.51 9.89
C ARG A 99 -6.18 2.84 10.26
N ARG A 100 -5.69 3.98 9.82
CA ARG A 100 -4.30 4.37 10.05
C ARG A 100 -3.95 4.43 11.54
N ALA A 101 -4.79 5.06 12.34
CA ALA A 101 -4.53 5.20 13.78
C ALA A 101 -4.50 3.84 14.46
N ALA A 102 -5.44 2.95 14.12
CA ALA A 102 -5.48 1.61 14.68
C ALA A 102 -4.26 0.80 14.25
N ALA A 103 -3.86 0.91 12.99
CA ALA A 103 -2.68 0.23 12.48
C ALA A 103 -1.41 0.71 13.19
N THR A 104 -1.27 2.03 13.35
CA THR A 104 -0.14 2.62 14.06
C THR A 104 -0.04 2.10 15.48
N ALA A 105 -1.16 2.09 16.19
CA ALA A 105 -1.20 1.62 17.58
C ALA A 105 -0.83 0.13 17.66
N ALA A 106 -1.36 -0.69 16.77
CA ALA A 106 -1.09 -2.12 16.76
C ALA A 106 0.39 -2.41 16.48
N LEU A 107 0.98 -1.70 15.51
CA LEU A 107 2.37 -1.89 15.17
C LEU A 107 3.30 -1.43 16.30
N ARG A 108 2.98 -0.31 16.93
CA ARG A 108 3.76 0.16 18.07
C ARG A 108 3.68 -0.82 19.25
N ALA A 109 2.51 -1.36 19.52
CA ALA A 109 2.32 -2.35 20.56
C ALA A 109 3.13 -3.62 20.29
N ALA A 110 3.37 -3.92 19.02
CA ALA A 110 4.17 -5.08 18.61
C ALA A 110 5.68 -4.79 18.60
N GLY A 111 6.09 -3.56 18.95
CA GLY A 111 7.50 -3.21 19.07
C GLY A 111 8.07 -2.44 17.89
N TYR A 112 7.26 -2.10 16.91
CA TYR A 112 7.73 -1.29 15.78
C TYR A 112 7.70 0.19 16.15
N SER A 113 8.67 0.93 15.63
CA SER A 113 8.74 2.38 15.83
C SER A 113 8.73 3.09 14.49
N PHE A 114 8.14 4.27 14.48
CA PHE A 114 8.10 5.14 13.32
C PHE A 114 7.78 6.57 13.70
#